data_fd03d440a1f17ca96d73f16ee58894a9
#
_entry.id   fd03d440a1f17ca96d73f16ee58894a9
#
_cell.length_a   1.000
_cell.length_b   1.000
_cell.length_c   1.000
_cell.angle_alpha   90.00
_cell.angle_beta   90.00
_cell.angle_gamma   90.00
#
_symmetry.space_group_name_H-M   'P 1'
#
loop_
_entity.id
_entity.type
_entity.pdbx_description
1 polymer ?
#
loop_
_entity_poly.entity_id
_entity_poly.type
_entity_poly.pdbx_seq_one_letter_code
_entity_poly.pdbx_strand_id
1 'polypeptide(L)'
;MFSIFKSTKKEEVSCCSTQDTTSSCATTPQKSEAEGCCTPQPKGKIECPQCGQKAKGVLSKTLEHLLVDTTKAKLSCFDGFYYCKTPSCEVVYFRGEETLTQDDVSVVVGLKDGASPATTCYCFEWTKEKIKAELQESGETNALEDIKAKMQNPGCSCETLNPSGGCCLGDNTKVIKELKKEMGL
;
A
#
# COMPACT_ATOMS: atom_id res chain seq x y z
N MET A 1 61.30 -2.00 -18.86
CA MET A 1 60.75 -2.20 -17.52
C MET A 1 59.25 -2.48 -17.70
N PHE A 2 58.89 -3.73 -17.57
CA PHE A 2 57.53 -4.21 -17.77
C PHE A 2 56.78 -4.14 -16.42
N SER A 3 55.64 -3.48 -16.37
CA SER A 3 54.74 -3.49 -15.21
C SER A 3 53.43 -4.17 -15.58
N ILE A 4 53.13 -5.25 -14.86
CA ILE A 4 52.04 -6.20 -15.09
C ILE A 4 50.82 -5.70 -14.35
N PHE A 5 49.72 -5.42 -15.07
CA PHE A 5 48.41 -5.18 -14.49
C PHE A 5 47.72 -6.52 -14.22
N LYS A 6 47.47 -6.80 -12.95
CA LYS A 6 46.59 -7.90 -12.51
C LYS A 6 45.13 -7.46 -12.56
N SER A 7 44.36 -8.12 -13.43
CA SER A 7 42.93 -8.04 -13.53
C SER A 7 42.28 -8.91 -12.45
N THR A 8 41.47 -8.35 -11.58
CA THR A 8 40.63 -9.09 -10.64
C THR A 8 39.23 -9.28 -11.23
N LYS A 9 38.91 -10.53 -11.44
CA LYS A 9 37.66 -11.06 -11.97
C LYS A 9 36.54 -10.90 -10.91
N LYS A 10 35.46 -10.23 -11.26
CA LYS A 10 34.21 -10.14 -10.48
C LYS A 10 33.41 -11.41 -10.75
N GLU A 11 33.14 -12.19 -9.74
CA GLU A 11 32.25 -13.35 -9.83
C GLU A 11 30.79 -12.87 -9.68
N GLU A 12 30.00 -13.12 -10.71
CA GLU A 12 28.56 -13.01 -10.69
C GLU A 12 27.99 -14.29 -10.10
N VAL A 13 27.23 -14.13 -8.99
CA VAL A 13 26.46 -15.24 -8.42
C VAL A 13 25.07 -15.24 -9.08
N SER A 14 24.92 -16.16 -10.04
CA SER A 14 23.64 -16.50 -10.64
C SER A 14 22.91 -17.52 -9.75
N CYS A 15 21.76 -17.16 -9.23
CA CYS A 15 20.81 -18.09 -8.63
C CYS A 15 19.55 -18.13 -9.49
N CYS A 16 19.39 -19.17 -10.25
CA CYS A 16 18.20 -19.99 -10.45
C CYS A 16 18.35 -20.94 -11.63
N SER A 17 18.35 -22.22 -11.39
CA SER A 17 17.90 -23.23 -12.37
C SER A 17 17.39 -24.46 -11.67
N THR A 18 16.14 -24.71 -11.94
CA THR A 18 15.29 -25.89 -11.84
C THR A 18 16.00 -27.26 -11.96
N GLN A 19 15.61 -28.27 -11.15
CA GLN A 19 14.88 -29.47 -11.61
C GLN A 19 14.74 -30.54 -10.52
N ASP A 20 13.53 -31.13 -10.54
CA ASP A 20 13.00 -32.28 -9.83
C ASP A 20 13.96 -33.37 -9.36
N THR A 21 13.71 -33.92 -8.16
CA THR A 21 13.32 -35.35 -7.98
C THR A 21 12.96 -35.65 -6.52
N THR A 22 11.90 -36.41 -6.38
CA THR A 22 11.35 -37.08 -5.20
C THR A 22 12.40 -37.76 -4.31
N SER A 23 12.36 -37.50 -3.00
CA SER A 23 12.57 -38.56 -2.00
C SER A 23 12.07 -38.15 -0.62
N SER A 24 11.26 -39.03 -0.08
CA SER A 24 10.72 -39.07 1.26
C SER A 24 11.82 -39.22 2.31
N CYS A 25 11.81 -38.40 3.37
CA CYS A 25 12.34 -38.79 4.69
C CYS A 25 11.68 -37.97 5.79
N ALA A 26 10.94 -38.70 6.59
CA ALA A 26 10.49 -38.25 7.91
C ALA A 26 11.68 -38.14 8.86
N THR A 27 11.71 -37.12 9.71
CA THR A 27 12.00 -37.22 11.16
C THR A 27 12.23 -35.84 11.78
N THR A 28 11.35 -35.51 12.74
CA THR A 28 11.49 -34.69 13.97
C THR A 28 12.03 -33.26 13.94
N PRO A 29 11.39 -32.36 14.70
CA PRO A 29 11.63 -30.92 14.67
C PRO A 29 12.78 -30.54 15.60
N GLN A 30 13.79 -29.90 15.09
CA GLN A 30 14.68 -29.09 15.90
C GLN A 30 14.47 -27.61 15.59
N LYS A 31 14.01 -26.92 16.60
CA LYS A 31 13.86 -25.49 16.75
C LYS A 31 15.21 -24.80 16.58
N SER A 32 15.35 -24.02 15.52
CA SER A 32 16.38 -23.00 15.43
C SER A 32 15.74 -21.76 14.82
N GLU A 33 15.55 -20.76 15.66
CA GLU A 33 15.02 -19.45 15.36
C GLU A 33 16.01 -18.68 14.47
N ALA A 34 15.65 -18.53 13.21
CA ALA A 34 16.09 -17.46 12.35
C ALA A 34 14.93 -17.17 11.40
N GLU A 35 13.90 -16.50 11.94
CA GLU A 35 12.76 -16.07 11.15
C GLU A 35 13.20 -14.93 10.21
N GLY A 36 13.58 -15.28 9.01
CA GLY A 36 13.65 -14.34 7.89
C GLY A 36 12.25 -13.78 7.67
N CYS A 37 12.12 -12.45 7.74
CA CYS A 37 10.89 -11.69 7.58
C CYS A 37 10.41 -11.73 6.12
N CYS A 38 10.01 -12.91 5.62
CA CYS A 38 9.46 -13.14 4.28
C CYS A 38 8.16 -13.93 4.40
N THR A 39 7.16 -13.36 5.09
CA THR A 39 5.81 -13.93 5.06
C THR A 39 5.12 -13.57 3.75
N PRO A 40 4.44 -14.53 3.08
CA PRO A 40 3.63 -14.25 1.90
C PRO A 40 2.58 -13.18 2.22
N GLN A 41 2.30 -12.32 1.23
CA GLN A 41 1.20 -11.35 1.29
C GLN A 41 -0.01 -11.93 2.02
N PRO A 42 -0.64 -11.21 2.96
CA PRO A 42 -1.80 -11.72 3.67
C PRO A 42 -2.91 -12.02 2.69
N LYS A 43 -3.26 -13.32 2.57
CA LYS A 43 -4.33 -13.78 1.69
C LYS A 43 -5.66 -13.68 2.42
N GLY A 44 -6.64 -13.03 1.79
CA GLY A 44 -7.99 -12.93 2.32
C GLY A 44 -8.33 -11.56 2.89
N LYS A 45 -9.53 -11.46 3.45
CA LYS A 45 -10.01 -10.29 4.18
C LYS A 45 -10.10 -10.65 5.65
N ILE A 46 -9.48 -9.84 6.49
CA ILE A 46 -9.54 -9.97 7.95
C ILE A 46 -10.34 -8.79 8.52
N GLU A 47 -11.01 -9.00 9.62
CA GLU A 47 -11.80 -7.96 10.28
C GLU A 47 -10.89 -7.05 11.12
N CYS A 48 -11.12 -5.73 11.01
CA CYS A 48 -10.42 -4.74 11.80
C CYS A 48 -10.76 -4.94 13.29
N PRO A 49 -9.76 -4.99 14.19
CA PRO A 49 -10.01 -5.24 15.61
C PRO A 49 -10.83 -4.14 16.28
N GLN A 50 -10.80 -2.91 15.75
CA GLN A 50 -11.55 -1.80 16.33
C GLN A 50 -12.99 -1.69 15.79
N CYS A 51 -13.21 -1.84 14.47
CA CYS A 51 -14.52 -1.59 13.88
C CYS A 51 -15.22 -2.84 13.30
N GLY A 52 -14.58 -4.01 13.31
CA GLY A 52 -15.13 -5.26 12.80
C GLY A 52 -15.31 -5.32 11.28
N GLN A 53 -14.98 -4.27 10.54
CA GLN A 53 -15.12 -4.24 9.09
C GLN A 53 -14.01 -4.99 8.38
N LYS A 54 -14.37 -5.68 7.29
CA LYS A 54 -13.42 -6.46 6.48
C LYS A 54 -12.41 -5.57 5.79
N ALA A 55 -11.14 -5.79 6.08
CA ALA A 55 -9.99 -5.09 5.52
C ALA A 55 -9.26 -5.95 4.50
N LYS A 56 -8.51 -5.28 3.61
CA LYS A 56 -7.66 -5.92 2.59
C LYS A 56 -6.20 -5.79 3.00
N GLY A 57 -5.40 -6.84 2.77
CA GLY A 57 -3.97 -6.80 2.97
C GLY A 57 -3.28 -5.75 2.10
N VAL A 58 -2.23 -5.13 2.64
CA VAL A 58 -1.37 -4.18 1.95
C VAL A 58 0.02 -4.75 1.75
N LEU A 59 0.77 -4.18 0.82
CA LEU A 59 2.15 -4.54 0.54
C LEU A 59 3.08 -3.93 1.60
N SER A 60 4.14 -4.66 1.97
CA SER A 60 5.19 -4.15 2.86
C SER A 60 5.76 -2.82 2.37
N LYS A 61 6.02 -2.71 1.07
CA LYS A 61 6.53 -1.48 0.46
C LYS A 61 5.62 -0.26 0.64
N THR A 62 4.30 -0.46 0.80
CA THR A 62 3.38 0.63 1.12
C THR A 62 3.68 1.20 2.51
N LEU A 63 3.85 0.34 3.50
CA LEU A 63 4.18 0.74 4.87
C LEU A 63 5.60 1.34 4.94
N GLU A 64 6.57 0.73 4.27
CA GLU A 64 7.96 1.23 4.20
C GLU A 64 8.03 2.68 3.70
N HIS A 65 7.16 3.07 2.74
CA HIS A 65 7.12 4.42 2.22
C HIS A 65 6.29 5.37 3.08
N LEU A 66 5.16 4.91 3.60
CA LEU A 66 4.15 5.80 4.19
C LEU A 66 4.20 5.91 5.71
N LEU A 67 4.84 4.98 6.44
CA LEU A 67 4.97 5.13 7.88
C LEU A 67 5.99 6.21 8.25
N VAL A 68 5.77 6.87 9.37
CA VAL A 68 6.75 7.79 9.96
C VAL A 68 7.95 7.01 10.53
N ASP A 69 9.12 7.61 10.56
CA ASP A 69 10.36 6.92 10.97
C ASP A 69 10.31 6.41 12.40
N THR A 70 9.62 7.11 13.30
CA THR A 70 9.42 6.68 14.69
C THR A 70 8.61 5.39 14.80
N THR A 71 7.65 5.17 13.93
CA THR A 71 6.85 3.94 13.86
C THR A 71 7.62 2.82 13.16
N LYS A 72 8.34 3.13 12.06
CA LYS A 72 9.22 2.16 11.39
C LYS A 72 10.24 1.56 12.35
N ALA A 73 10.84 2.37 13.22
CA ALA A 73 11.83 1.91 14.20
C ALA A 73 11.27 0.95 15.27
N LYS A 74 9.96 0.94 15.48
CA LYS A 74 9.28 0.06 16.45
C LYS A 74 8.86 -1.28 15.84
N LEU A 75 8.73 -1.34 14.52
CA LEU A 75 8.26 -2.53 13.81
C LEU A 75 9.42 -3.45 13.45
N SER A 76 9.28 -4.74 13.72
CA SER A 76 10.26 -5.76 13.33
C SER A 76 10.20 -6.08 11.83
N CYS A 77 9.01 -5.95 11.22
CA CYS A 77 8.79 -6.10 9.78
C CYS A 77 7.49 -5.40 9.35
N PHE A 78 7.34 -5.18 8.03
CA PHE A 78 6.18 -4.49 7.44
C PHE A 78 5.18 -5.44 6.78
N ASP A 79 5.42 -6.74 6.85
CA ASP A 79 4.54 -7.75 6.25
C ASP A 79 3.31 -8.04 7.12
N GLY A 80 2.25 -8.52 6.49
CA GLY A 80 1.06 -9.02 7.17
C GLY A 80 0.06 -7.95 7.62
N PHE A 81 0.27 -6.69 7.28
CA PHE A 81 -0.68 -5.61 7.62
C PHE A 81 -1.89 -5.55 6.67
N TYR A 82 -2.99 -5.07 7.22
CA TYR A 82 -4.26 -4.82 6.55
C TYR A 82 -4.65 -3.36 6.66
N TYR A 83 -5.28 -2.82 5.63
CA TYR A 83 -5.76 -1.44 5.58
C TYR A 83 -7.24 -1.37 5.93
N CYS A 84 -7.59 -0.62 6.99
CA CYS A 84 -8.98 -0.37 7.39
C CYS A 84 -9.58 0.78 6.58
N LYS A 85 -10.60 0.48 5.77
CA LYS A 85 -11.29 1.44 4.90
C LYS A 85 -12.43 2.21 5.57
N THR A 86 -12.74 1.94 6.83
CA THR A 86 -13.86 2.59 7.55
C THR A 86 -13.52 4.04 7.84
N PRO A 87 -14.27 5.04 7.33
CA PRO A 87 -13.94 6.45 7.52
C PRO A 87 -13.89 6.87 9.00
N SER A 88 -14.89 6.45 9.79
CA SER A 88 -15.01 6.79 11.21
C SER A 88 -14.12 5.97 12.16
N CYS A 89 -13.30 5.04 11.62
CA CYS A 89 -12.39 4.23 12.42
C CYS A 89 -11.00 4.89 12.46
N GLU A 90 -10.41 5.03 13.63
CA GLU A 90 -9.08 5.62 13.81
C GLU A 90 -7.96 4.74 13.27
N VAL A 91 -8.18 3.41 13.21
CA VAL A 91 -7.19 2.47 12.68
C VAL A 91 -7.00 2.67 11.18
N VAL A 92 -5.76 2.90 10.77
CA VAL A 92 -5.33 2.94 9.36
C VAL A 92 -4.81 1.57 8.93
N TYR A 93 -3.84 1.04 9.67
CA TYR A 93 -3.28 -0.29 9.43
C TYR A 93 -3.37 -1.15 10.69
N PHE A 94 -3.46 -2.46 10.51
CA PHE A 94 -3.41 -3.40 11.62
C PHE A 94 -2.85 -4.76 11.20
N ARG A 95 -2.30 -5.47 12.20
CA ARG A 95 -1.80 -6.84 12.10
C ARG A 95 -2.11 -7.56 13.41
N GLY A 96 -3.12 -8.43 13.43
CA GLY A 96 -3.67 -8.97 14.68
C GLY A 96 -4.19 -7.84 15.56
N GLU A 97 -3.68 -7.75 16.80
CA GLU A 97 -4.03 -6.70 17.77
C GLU A 97 -3.18 -5.42 17.60
N GLU A 98 -2.10 -5.48 16.84
CA GLU A 98 -1.26 -4.32 16.54
C GLU A 98 -1.98 -3.38 15.60
N THR A 99 -2.16 -2.13 16.00
CA THR A 99 -2.89 -1.11 15.23
C THR A 99 -2.04 0.13 15.04
N LEU A 100 -2.11 0.71 13.83
CA LEU A 100 -1.49 1.97 13.46
C LEU A 100 -2.57 2.96 13.06
N THR A 101 -2.42 4.20 13.49
CA THR A 101 -3.38 5.30 13.30
C THR A 101 -2.86 6.32 12.29
N GLN A 102 -3.56 7.45 12.14
CA GLN A 102 -3.12 8.56 11.31
C GLN A 102 -1.75 9.13 11.74
N ASP A 103 -1.45 9.12 13.05
CA ASP A 103 -0.18 9.63 13.59
C ASP A 103 1.03 8.79 13.20
N ASP A 104 0.80 7.53 12.84
CA ASP A 104 1.82 6.60 12.36
C ASP A 104 2.13 6.73 10.87
N VAL A 105 1.33 7.54 10.13
CA VAL A 105 1.41 7.66 8.67
C VAL A 105 1.84 9.07 8.27
N SER A 106 2.82 9.18 7.37
CA SER A 106 3.42 10.44 6.92
C SER A 106 2.53 11.27 5.99
N VAL A 107 1.42 10.70 5.51
CA VAL A 107 0.46 11.38 4.64
C VAL A 107 -0.92 11.40 5.29
N VAL A 108 -1.73 12.42 4.98
CA VAL A 108 -3.13 12.45 5.40
C VAL A 108 -3.89 11.34 4.68
N VAL A 109 -4.52 10.43 5.44
CA VAL A 109 -5.34 9.36 4.87
C VAL A 109 -6.71 9.91 4.50
N GLY A 110 -6.85 10.38 3.26
CA GLY A 110 -8.00 11.14 2.78
C GLY A 110 -9.36 10.43 2.82
N LEU A 111 -9.36 9.11 3.07
CA LEU A 111 -10.58 8.32 3.26
C LEU A 111 -11.13 8.42 4.69
N LYS A 112 -10.33 8.90 5.65
CA LYS A 112 -10.73 9.02 7.06
C LYS A 112 -11.54 10.28 7.30
N ASP A 113 -12.49 10.22 8.25
CA ASP A 113 -13.28 11.38 8.64
C ASP A 113 -12.37 12.49 9.19
N GLY A 114 -12.68 13.73 8.81
CA GLY A 114 -11.87 14.88 9.19
C GLY A 114 -10.56 15.07 8.43
N ALA A 115 -10.26 14.21 7.44
CA ALA A 115 -9.07 14.37 6.60
C ALA A 115 -9.10 15.71 5.84
N SER A 116 -7.99 16.47 5.91
CA SER A 116 -7.81 17.71 5.18
C SER A 116 -6.35 17.84 4.72
N PRO A 117 -6.08 17.82 3.40
CA PRO A 117 -7.03 17.58 2.31
C PRO A 117 -7.54 16.13 2.28
N ALA A 118 -8.80 15.93 1.83
CA ALA A 118 -9.36 14.60 1.62
C ALA A 118 -8.86 14.02 0.28
N THR A 119 -7.60 13.58 0.27
CA THR A 119 -6.91 13.07 -0.92
C THR A 119 -7.52 11.76 -1.40
N THR A 120 -7.92 11.71 -2.65
CA THR A 120 -8.52 10.54 -3.32
C THR A 120 -7.57 9.86 -4.30
N CYS A 121 -6.62 10.62 -4.87
CA CYS A 121 -5.53 10.08 -5.70
C CYS A 121 -4.20 10.73 -5.31
N TYR A 122 -3.32 9.97 -4.68
CA TYR A 122 -2.03 10.44 -4.16
C TYR A 122 -0.98 10.64 -5.26
N CYS A 123 -1.06 9.88 -6.35
CA CYS A 123 -0.13 9.99 -7.47
C CYS A 123 -0.32 11.29 -8.26
N PHE A 124 -1.55 11.79 -8.35
CA PHE A 124 -1.93 12.92 -9.22
C PHE A 124 -2.68 14.01 -8.46
N GLU A 125 -2.60 13.98 -7.12
CA GLU A 125 -3.08 15.02 -6.22
C GLU A 125 -4.56 15.41 -6.40
N TRP A 126 -5.42 14.41 -6.70
CA TRP A 126 -6.85 14.61 -6.67
C TRP A 126 -7.37 14.53 -5.25
N THR A 127 -8.25 15.47 -4.90
CA THR A 127 -8.90 15.53 -3.60
C THR A 127 -10.42 15.61 -3.74
N LYS A 128 -11.15 15.27 -2.70
CA LYS A 128 -12.61 15.39 -2.66
C LYS A 128 -13.06 16.84 -2.91
N GLU A 129 -12.30 17.81 -2.42
CA GLU A 129 -12.56 19.24 -2.59
C GLU A 129 -12.44 19.67 -4.04
N LYS A 130 -11.38 19.24 -4.76
CA LYS A 130 -11.20 19.53 -6.20
C LYS A 130 -12.33 18.95 -7.03
N ILE A 131 -12.68 17.68 -6.79
CA ILE A 131 -13.79 17.00 -7.48
C ILE A 131 -15.09 17.74 -7.22
N LYS A 132 -15.35 18.11 -5.96
CA LYS A 132 -16.56 18.85 -5.59
C LYS A 132 -16.64 20.21 -6.28
N ALA A 133 -15.55 20.95 -6.35
CA ALA A 133 -15.48 22.25 -7.02
C ALA A 133 -15.85 22.14 -8.51
N GLU A 134 -15.28 21.17 -9.23
CA GLU A 134 -15.62 20.92 -10.65
C GLU A 134 -17.10 20.56 -10.83
N LEU A 135 -17.63 19.68 -9.96
CA LEU A 135 -19.05 19.31 -10.00
C LEU A 135 -19.98 20.49 -9.71
N GLN A 136 -19.58 21.41 -8.84
CA GLN A 136 -20.35 22.65 -8.54
C GLN A 136 -20.37 23.61 -9.72
N GLU A 137 -19.25 23.70 -10.46
CA GLU A 137 -19.10 24.64 -11.58
C GLU A 137 -19.83 24.15 -12.84
N SER A 138 -19.71 22.87 -13.18
CA SER A 138 -20.15 22.34 -14.47
C SER A 138 -21.12 21.16 -14.39
N GLY A 139 -21.38 20.60 -13.22
CA GLY A 139 -22.11 19.34 -13.04
C GLY A 139 -21.28 18.09 -13.40
N GLU A 140 -20.06 18.26 -13.90
CA GLU A 140 -19.17 17.18 -14.32
C GLU A 140 -17.78 17.35 -13.71
N THR A 141 -16.98 16.28 -13.70
CA THR A 141 -15.55 16.31 -13.30
C THR A 141 -14.72 15.47 -14.26
N ASN A 142 -13.52 15.95 -14.58
CA ASN A 142 -12.57 15.23 -15.42
C ASN A 142 -11.63 14.32 -14.63
N ALA A 143 -11.79 14.20 -13.31
CA ALA A 143 -10.88 13.49 -12.42
C ALA A 143 -10.54 12.07 -12.89
N LEU A 144 -11.54 11.27 -13.31
CA LEU A 144 -11.29 9.90 -13.77
C LEU A 144 -10.54 9.84 -15.11
N GLU A 145 -10.82 10.77 -16.01
CA GLU A 145 -10.17 10.84 -17.32
C GLU A 145 -8.72 11.28 -17.18
N ASP A 146 -8.46 12.31 -16.38
CA ASP A 146 -7.12 12.80 -16.05
C ASP A 146 -6.28 11.70 -15.37
N ILE A 147 -6.83 11.03 -14.36
CA ILE A 147 -6.14 9.92 -13.69
C ILE A 147 -5.81 8.80 -14.68
N LYS A 148 -6.76 8.38 -15.53
CA LYS A 148 -6.53 7.32 -16.52
C LYS A 148 -5.46 7.70 -17.54
N ALA A 149 -5.48 8.92 -18.03
CA ALA A 149 -4.49 9.42 -18.97
C ALA A 149 -3.08 9.42 -18.35
N LYS A 150 -2.95 9.95 -17.13
CA LYS A 150 -1.67 10.00 -16.40
C LYS A 150 -1.17 8.60 -15.98
N MET A 151 -2.06 7.65 -15.75
CA MET A 151 -1.67 6.26 -15.49
C MET A 151 -1.00 5.60 -16.69
N GLN A 152 -1.33 6.02 -17.91
CA GLN A 152 -0.69 5.50 -19.14
C GLN A 152 0.68 6.14 -19.36
N ASN A 153 0.81 7.44 -19.08
CA ASN A 153 2.06 8.19 -19.20
C ASN A 153 2.03 9.42 -18.28
N PRO A 154 2.90 9.53 -17.27
CA PRO A 154 4.12 8.75 -16.97
C PRO A 154 3.90 7.45 -16.20
N GLY A 155 2.67 7.08 -15.83
CA GLY A 155 2.37 5.93 -14.98
C GLY A 155 2.04 6.33 -13.54
N CYS A 156 1.64 5.37 -12.71
CA CYS A 156 1.28 5.61 -11.31
C CYS A 156 2.11 4.75 -10.34
N SER A 157 2.26 5.24 -9.11
CA SER A 157 2.97 4.59 -8.00
C SER A 157 2.03 4.31 -6.84
N CYS A 158 0.81 3.81 -7.11
CA CYS A 158 -0.22 3.60 -6.09
C CYS A 158 0.23 2.66 -4.96
N GLU A 159 1.10 1.70 -5.25
CA GLU A 159 1.59 0.75 -4.26
C GLU A 159 2.50 1.38 -3.20
N THR A 160 3.08 2.54 -3.48
CA THR A 160 3.95 3.27 -2.55
C THR A 160 3.32 4.55 -2.03
N LEU A 161 2.46 5.22 -2.81
CA LEU A 161 1.90 6.51 -2.46
C LEU A 161 0.48 6.44 -1.89
N ASN A 162 -0.32 5.44 -2.29
CA ASN A 162 -1.69 5.31 -1.80
C ASN A 162 -1.72 4.47 -0.51
N PRO A 163 -2.27 4.97 0.61
CA PRO A 163 -2.39 4.20 1.84
C PRO A 163 -3.07 2.84 1.71
N SER A 164 -3.98 2.67 0.76
CA SER A 164 -4.59 1.35 0.49
C SER A 164 -3.68 0.37 -0.25
N GLY A 165 -2.50 0.80 -0.72
CA GLY A 165 -1.57 0.01 -1.52
C GLY A 165 -2.11 -0.41 -2.88
N GLY A 166 -3.24 0.16 -3.33
CA GLY A 166 -3.91 -0.22 -4.56
C GLY A 166 -4.35 0.94 -5.43
N CYS A 167 -4.90 0.62 -6.61
CA CYS A 167 -5.37 1.61 -7.57
C CYS A 167 -6.53 2.44 -7.00
N CYS A 168 -6.41 3.76 -7.10
CA CYS A 168 -7.39 4.72 -6.58
C CYS A 168 -8.65 4.92 -7.45
N LEU A 169 -8.70 4.39 -8.69
CA LEU A 169 -9.82 4.62 -9.62
C LEU A 169 -11.17 4.21 -9.03
N GLY A 170 -11.22 3.07 -8.33
CA GLY A 170 -12.47 2.61 -7.70
C GLY A 170 -12.94 3.55 -6.58
N ASP A 171 -12.03 4.03 -5.76
CA ASP A 171 -12.33 4.95 -4.65
C ASP A 171 -12.75 6.32 -5.22
N ASN A 172 -12.08 6.85 -6.27
CA ASN A 172 -12.49 8.07 -6.96
C ASN A 172 -13.88 7.95 -7.61
N THR A 173 -14.17 6.81 -8.26
CA THR A 173 -15.50 6.56 -8.84
C THR A 173 -16.59 6.61 -7.76
N LYS A 174 -16.32 6.04 -6.58
CA LYS A 174 -17.25 6.05 -5.45
C LYS A 174 -17.46 7.48 -4.93
N VAL A 175 -16.39 8.22 -4.69
CA VAL A 175 -16.44 9.62 -4.23
C VAL A 175 -17.25 10.50 -5.19
N ILE A 176 -17.02 10.40 -6.50
CA ILE A 176 -17.78 11.17 -7.49
C ILE A 176 -19.26 10.84 -7.45
N LYS A 177 -19.63 9.56 -7.35
CA LYS A 177 -21.04 9.14 -7.23
C LYS A 177 -21.71 9.66 -5.96
N GLU A 178 -20.99 9.62 -4.84
CA GLU A 178 -21.47 10.14 -3.56
C GLU A 178 -21.69 11.65 -3.63
N LEU A 179 -20.72 12.41 -4.15
CA LEU A 179 -20.83 13.86 -4.33
C LEU A 179 -21.96 14.25 -5.27
N LYS A 180 -22.10 13.60 -6.45
CA LYS A 180 -23.22 13.85 -7.35
C LYS A 180 -24.56 13.61 -6.67
N LYS A 181 -24.70 12.53 -5.92
CA LYS A 181 -25.91 12.24 -5.14
C LYS A 181 -26.19 13.29 -4.07
N GLU A 182 -25.18 13.74 -3.33
CA GLU A 182 -25.29 14.79 -2.31
C GLU A 182 -25.75 16.13 -2.92
N MET A 183 -25.35 16.40 -4.15
CA MET A 183 -25.64 17.65 -4.89
C MET A 183 -26.92 17.57 -5.74
N GLY A 184 -27.54 16.40 -5.83
CA GLY A 184 -28.74 16.19 -6.64
C GLY A 184 -28.48 16.14 -8.16
N LEU A 185 -27.25 15.75 -8.57
CA LEU A 185 -26.78 15.61 -9.95
C LEU A 185 -26.92 14.19 -10.48
#